data_3ff4b11a568aaa0ea61a50e1f3dfbd1b
#
_entry.id   3ff4b11a568aaa0ea61a50e1f3dfbd1b
#
_cell.length_a   1.000
_cell.length_b   1.000
_cell.length_c   1.000
_cell.angle_alpha   90.00
_cell.angle_beta   90.00
_cell.angle_gamma   90.00
#
_symmetry.space_group_name_H-M   'P 1'
#
loop_
_entity.id
_entity.type
_entity.pdbx_description
1 polymer ?
#
loop_
_entity_poly.entity_id
_entity_poly.type
_entity_poly.pdbx_seq_one_letter_code
_entity_poly.pdbx_strand_id
1 'polypeptide(L)'
;SSLREDVDCVSDVFSNAGYDCAYFGKLHADFPTPNDPQRPGKYVEDRIPAWDAYTPKDRRHGFNYWYAYGTFDEHKNPHYWDTDGKRHDPRDESGKVISYLKNEGNVRDPKKPFFIMVGMNPPHSPYRSLDDCMEQDFNLYKDQPLDSLLIRPNADSKMAKAESVRYYFASVTGVDRAFGQILDALKELGLDKNTIVVFSSDHGETMCSQHTDDPKNSPFSESMNVPFLVRFPDKIQPRLDDLMLSSPDIMPTLLGLAGLSDSIPANVQGHNYAPLFFNEKADIVRPAGALYIQNVDGKKDEDGKVRSYFPSSRGFKSARYTLALYVDR
;
A
#
# COMPACT_ATOMS: atom_id res chain seq x y z
N SER A 1 13.81 -7.04 2.65
CA SER A 1 14.60 -6.77 1.44
C SER A 1 14.51 -5.31 1.09
N SER A 2 15.60 -4.72 0.62
CA SER A 2 15.63 -3.34 0.15
C SER A 2 15.26 -3.28 -1.33
N LEU A 3 14.74 -2.13 -1.77
CA LEU A 3 14.61 -1.83 -3.19
C LEU A 3 15.99 -1.88 -3.85
N ARG A 4 16.03 -2.37 -5.07
CA ARG A 4 17.27 -2.41 -5.87
C ARG A 4 17.56 -1.02 -6.41
N GLU A 5 18.81 -0.60 -6.29
CA GLU A 5 19.26 0.71 -6.79
C GLU A 5 19.49 0.74 -8.31
N ASP A 6 19.62 -0.44 -8.94
CA ASP A 6 19.95 -0.62 -10.36
C ASP A 6 18.71 -0.82 -11.26
N VAL A 7 17.51 -0.52 -10.74
CA VAL A 7 16.25 -0.63 -11.48
C VAL A 7 15.41 0.64 -11.30
N ASP A 8 14.70 1.03 -12.34
CA ASP A 8 13.76 2.14 -12.27
C ASP A 8 12.48 1.72 -11.55
N CYS A 9 12.12 2.47 -10.52
CA CYS A 9 10.80 2.45 -9.93
C CYS A 9 9.84 3.39 -10.69
N VAL A 10 8.56 3.26 -10.46
CA VAL A 10 7.55 4.13 -11.09
C VAL A 10 7.82 5.61 -10.87
N SER A 11 8.30 5.96 -9.68
CA SER A 11 8.66 7.34 -9.30
C SER A 11 9.88 7.89 -10.04
N ASP A 12 10.86 7.02 -10.39
CA ASP A 12 11.99 7.43 -11.22
C ASP A 12 11.51 7.87 -12.61
N VAL A 13 10.60 7.10 -13.20
CA VAL A 13 10.04 7.41 -14.53
C VAL A 13 9.24 8.72 -14.49
N PHE A 14 8.38 8.92 -13.47
CA PHE A 14 7.66 10.19 -13.30
C PHE A 14 8.62 11.37 -13.08
N SER A 15 9.63 11.22 -12.23
CA SER A 15 10.65 12.25 -11.99
C SER A 15 11.40 12.61 -13.25
N ASN A 16 11.83 11.62 -14.05
CA ASN A 16 12.49 11.81 -15.33
C ASN A 16 11.58 12.49 -16.38
N ALA A 17 10.27 12.28 -16.27
CA ALA A 17 9.25 12.96 -17.07
C ALA A 17 8.92 14.38 -16.59
N GLY A 18 9.61 14.89 -15.55
CA GLY A 18 9.48 16.26 -15.05
C GLY A 18 8.43 16.47 -13.98
N TYR A 19 7.91 15.40 -13.37
CA TYR A 19 6.98 15.49 -12.25
C TYR A 19 7.70 15.82 -10.94
N ASP A 20 7.05 16.58 -10.07
CA ASP A 20 7.41 16.63 -8.66
C ASP A 20 6.84 15.39 -7.96
N CYS A 21 7.74 14.57 -7.40
CA CYS A 21 7.39 13.29 -6.81
C CYS A 21 7.45 13.35 -5.28
N ALA A 22 6.37 12.96 -4.62
CA ALA A 22 6.24 13.00 -3.16
C ALA A 22 5.82 11.64 -2.59
N TYR A 23 6.45 11.23 -1.50
CA TYR A 23 6.08 10.03 -0.74
C TYR A 23 5.66 10.38 0.69
N PHE A 24 4.56 9.78 1.15
CA PHE A 24 4.02 9.97 2.49
C PHE A 24 3.71 8.61 3.14
N GLY A 25 3.99 8.50 4.43
CA GLY A 25 3.56 7.35 5.22
C GLY A 25 4.54 6.19 5.26
N LYS A 26 4.03 4.97 5.38
CA LYS A 26 4.82 3.76 5.61
C LYS A 26 5.56 3.32 4.34
N LEU A 27 6.86 3.02 4.48
CA LEU A 27 7.66 2.38 3.45
C LEU A 27 8.24 1.05 3.97
N HIS A 28 7.70 -0.07 3.50
CA HIS A 28 8.17 -1.40 3.89
C HIS A 28 9.15 -2.01 2.85
N ALA A 29 9.91 -1.19 2.18
CA ALA A 29 10.80 -1.60 1.10
C ALA A 29 12.25 -1.13 1.28
N ASP A 30 12.60 -0.59 2.44
CA ASP A 30 13.95 -0.19 2.78
C ASP A 30 14.32 -0.70 4.19
N PHE A 31 15.15 -1.74 4.23
CA PHE A 31 15.63 -2.32 5.48
C PHE A 31 17.08 -1.93 5.70
N PRO A 32 17.34 -0.90 6.54
CA PRO A 32 18.69 -0.53 6.88
C PRO A 32 19.38 -1.65 7.68
N THR A 33 20.67 -1.77 7.47
CA THR A 33 21.52 -2.53 8.39
C THR A 33 21.67 -1.78 9.72
N PRO A 34 21.81 -2.48 10.85
CA PRO A 34 22.15 -1.82 12.11
C PRO A 34 23.41 -0.94 11.95
N ASN A 35 23.33 0.30 12.45
CA ASN A 35 24.43 1.27 12.38
C ASN A 35 24.83 1.72 10.96
N ASP A 36 23.91 1.77 10.02
CA ASP A 36 24.14 2.35 8.70
C ASP A 36 24.64 3.81 8.84
N PRO A 37 25.89 4.13 8.43
CA PRO A 37 26.48 5.44 8.64
C PRO A 37 25.85 6.55 7.81
N GLN A 38 25.05 6.21 6.79
CA GLN A 38 24.36 7.17 5.94
C GLN A 38 23.03 7.64 6.53
N ARG A 39 22.62 7.07 7.68
CA ARG A 39 21.33 7.37 8.28
C ARG A 39 21.48 8.18 9.55
N PRO A 40 20.84 9.36 9.67
CA PRO A 40 20.88 10.14 10.90
C PRO A 40 20.06 9.47 12.01
N GLY A 41 20.56 9.51 13.23
CA GLY A 41 19.89 9.02 14.44
C GLY A 41 20.29 7.59 14.86
N LYS A 42 19.79 7.16 16.01
CA LYS A 42 19.92 5.78 16.48
C LYS A 42 18.75 4.97 15.98
N TYR A 43 19.01 4.01 15.11
CA TYR A 43 17.98 3.15 14.53
C TYR A 43 17.78 1.85 15.29
N VAL A 44 18.72 1.54 16.16
CA VAL A 44 18.68 0.36 16.99
C VAL A 44 19.01 0.82 18.41
N GLU A 45 18.01 1.07 19.20
CA GLU A 45 18.11 0.95 20.64
C GLU A 45 18.00 -0.54 20.95
N ASP A 46 18.78 -1.05 21.90
CA ASP A 46 18.89 -2.45 22.28
C ASP A 46 17.63 -3.27 21.95
N ARG A 47 17.72 -4.12 20.90
CA ARG A 47 16.69 -5.05 20.40
C ARG A 47 15.54 -4.47 19.54
N ILE A 48 15.48 -3.19 19.23
CA ILE A 48 14.50 -2.66 18.27
C ILE A 48 15.13 -2.70 16.88
N PRO A 49 14.54 -3.42 15.93
CA PRO A 49 15.05 -3.46 14.57
C PRO A 49 15.05 -2.06 13.95
N ALA A 50 16.02 -1.79 13.10
CA ALA A 50 16.14 -0.52 12.36
C ALA A 50 15.01 -0.29 11.31
N TRP A 51 13.81 -0.80 11.57
CA TRP A 51 12.68 -0.80 10.63
C TRP A 51 12.09 0.57 10.40
N ASP A 52 12.49 1.53 11.21
CA ASP A 52 11.96 2.86 11.20
C ASP A 52 13.02 3.92 10.85
N ALA A 53 14.04 3.49 10.16
CA ALA A 53 15.12 4.36 9.79
C ALA A 53 14.72 5.37 8.69
N TYR A 54 15.35 6.53 8.73
CA TYR A 54 15.33 7.48 7.64
C TYR A 54 15.87 6.87 6.35
N THR A 55 15.15 7.07 5.26
CA THR A 55 15.60 6.66 3.92
C THR A 55 16.42 7.78 3.28
N PRO A 56 17.72 7.58 3.00
CA PRO A 56 18.58 8.57 2.35
C PRO A 56 18.07 8.99 0.97
N LYS A 57 18.42 10.19 0.53
CA LYS A 57 17.92 10.78 -0.74
C LYS A 57 18.23 9.93 -1.97
N ASP A 58 19.39 9.31 -2.02
CA ASP A 58 19.87 8.44 -3.10
C ASP A 58 19.14 7.10 -3.19
N ARG A 59 18.35 6.73 -2.14
CA ARG A 59 17.56 5.50 -2.08
C ARG A 59 16.06 5.71 -2.27
N ARG A 60 15.63 6.95 -2.61
CA ARG A 60 14.20 7.29 -2.70
C ARG A 60 13.60 7.13 -4.09
N HIS A 61 14.36 6.64 -5.05
CA HIS A 61 13.85 6.35 -6.41
C HIS A 61 13.01 7.50 -6.99
N GLY A 62 13.62 8.68 -7.16
CA GLY A 62 12.98 9.83 -7.80
C GLY A 62 12.04 10.65 -6.91
N PHE A 63 11.74 10.22 -5.69
CA PHE A 63 10.96 11.05 -4.75
C PHE A 63 11.80 12.19 -4.21
N ASN A 64 11.43 13.43 -4.54
CA ASN A 64 12.10 14.66 -4.11
C ASN A 64 11.48 15.28 -2.85
N TYR A 65 10.23 14.97 -2.52
CA TYR A 65 9.59 15.29 -1.26
C TYR A 65 9.33 14.03 -0.46
N TRP A 66 9.70 14.04 0.82
CA TRP A 66 9.67 12.86 1.67
C TRP A 66 9.05 13.18 3.03
N TYR A 67 8.05 12.43 3.43
CA TYR A 67 7.46 12.48 4.75
C TYR A 67 7.01 11.07 5.11
N ALA A 68 7.97 10.24 5.50
CA ALA A 68 7.78 8.81 5.59
C ALA A 68 8.52 8.19 6.77
N TYR A 69 8.19 6.94 7.04
CA TYR A 69 8.80 6.10 8.06
C TYR A 69 8.89 4.67 7.55
N GLY A 70 9.60 3.81 8.27
CA GLY A 70 9.76 2.40 7.92
C GLY A 70 8.53 1.56 8.25
N THR A 71 8.72 0.53 9.06
CA THR A 71 7.68 -0.48 9.36
C THR A 71 7.12 -0.37 10.77
N PHE A 72 7.22 0.80 11.38
CA PHE A 72 6.73 1.03 12.73
C PHE A 72 5.20 1.01 12.78
N ASP A 73 4.63 0.15 13.61
CA ASP A 73 3.20 -0.16 13.62
C ASP A 73 2.42 0.51 14.77
N GLU A 74 2.82 1.70 15.20
CA GLU A 74 2.01 2.52 16.10
C GLU A 74 1.05 3.42 15.33
N HIS A 75 -0.24 3.17 15.44
CA HIS A 75 -1.26 3.88 14.65
C HIS A 75 -1.57 5.28 15.18
N LYS A 76 -1.47 5.51 16.47
CA LYS A 76 -1.83 6.80 17.10
C LYS A 76 -0.67 7.72 17.44
N ASN A 77 0.50 7.17 17.72
CA ASN A 77 1.70 7.95 18.10
C ASN A 77 2.87 7.70 17.15
N PRO A 78 2.66 7.84 15.89
CA PRO A 78 3.66 7.57 14.89
C PRO A 78 4.58 8.77 14.69
N HIS A 79 5.75 8.52 14.11
CA HIS A 79 6.66 9.56 13.71
C HIS A 79 7.01 9.48 12.23
N TYR A 80 7.59 10.55 11.71
CA TYR A 80 8.08 10.64 10.33
C TYR A 80 9.47 11.20 10.27
N TRP A 81 10.13 10.86 9.20
CA TRP A 81 11.31 11.54 8.73
C TRP A 81 10.93 12.43 7.55
N ASP A 82 11.29 13.70 7.59
CA ASP A 82 11.08 14.61 6.47
C ASP A 82 12.18 14.49 5.40
N THR A 83 12.08 15.34 4.39
CA THR A 83 13.01 15.38 3.26
C THR A 83 14.47 15.57 3.71
N ASP A 84 14.72 16.28 4.77
CA ASP A 84 16.06 16.61 5.28
C ASP A 84 16.51 15.70 6.42
N GLY A 85 15.71 14.68 6.76
CA GLY A 85 16.03 13.70 7.80
C GLY A 85 15.72 14.17 9.20
N LYS A 86 14.86 15.18 9.35
CA LYS A 86 14.35 15.59 10.65
C LYS A 86 13.15 14.74 11.04
N ARG A 87 13.14 14.25 12.26
CA ARG A 87 12.02 13.50 12.85
C ARG A 87 10.91 14.45 13.31
N HIS A 88 9.68 14.04 13.05
CA HIS A 88 8.46 14.75 13.44
C HIS A 88 7.50 13.80 14.16
N ASP A 89 6.90 14.26 15.27
CA ASP A 89 5.89 13.60 16.07
C ASP A 89 4.76 14.59 16.36
N PRO A 90 3.50 14.23 16.43
CA PRO A 90 2.85 13.08 15.81
C PRO A 90 2.63 13.28 14.31
N ARG A 91 2.03 12.32 13.65
CA ARG A 91 1.74 12.37 12.20
C ARG A 91 0.27 12.56 11.90
N ASP A 92 0.07 13.08 10.70
CA ASP A 92 -1.18 13.11 9.98
C ASP A 92 -0.84 13.05 8.50
N GLU A 93 -0.94 11.84 7.91
CA GLU A 93 -0.61 11.63 6.50
C GLU A 93 -1.48 12.48 5.59
N SER A 94 -2.80 12.47 5.83
CA SER A 94 -3.75 13.21 5.00
C SER A 94 -3.51 14.72 5.09
N GLY A 95 -3.28 15.25 6.29
CA GLY A 95 -2.95 16.65 6.49
C GLY A 95 -1.66 17.06 5.78
N LYS A 96 -0.63 16.20 5.79
CA LYS A 96 0.62 16.46 5.07
C LYS A 96 0.47 16.42 3.56
N VAL A 97 -0.31 15.47 3.04
CA VAL A 97 -0.66 15.43 1.61
C VAL A 97 -1.43 16.70 1.22
N ILE A 98 -2.39 17.13 2.02
CA ILE A 98 -3.17 18.35 1.79
C ILE A 98 -2.28 19.61 1.81
N SER A 99 -1.37 19.71 2.78
CA SER A 99 -0.38 20.80 2.84
C SER A 99 0.52 20.83 1.60
N TYR A 100 0.96 19.66 1.11
CA TYR A 100 1.74 19.55 -0.12
C TYR A 100 0.93 19.97 -1.35
N LEU A 101 -0.33 19.54 -1.46
CA LEU A 101 -1.23 19.94 -2.54
C LEU A 101 -1.46 21.47 -2.56
N LYS A 102 -1.65 22.07 -1.39
CA LYS A 102 -1.75 23.53 -1.20
C LYS A 102 -0.44 24.27 -1.44
N ASN A 103 0.66 23.55 -1.59
CA ASN A 103 2.02 24.08 -1.71
C ASN A 103 2.44 24.96 -0.52
N GLU A 104 2.00 24.58 0.69
CA GLU A 104 2.41 25.29 1.92
C GLU A 104 3.93 25.19 2.09
N GLY A 105 4.57 26.32 2.35
CA GLY A 105 6.03 26.38 2.45
C GLY A 105 6.78 26.34 1.11
N ASN A 106 6.08 26.42 -0.03
CA ASN A 106 6.67 26.36 -1.38
C ASN A 106 7.51 25.09 -1.62
N VAL A 107 6.99 23.95 -1.19
CA VAL A 107 7.69 22.65 -1.20
C VAL A 107 7.69 21.96 -2.56
N ARG A 108 6.89 22.44 -3.52
CA ARG A 108 6.84 21.95 -4.90
C ARG A 108 6.77 23.09 -5.91
N ASP A 109 7.12 22.83 -7.15
CA ASP A 109 6.90 23.76 -8.25
C ASP A 109 5.44 23.65 -8.75
N PRO A 110 4.59 24.70 -8.57
CA PRO A 110 3.20 24.65 -8.99
C PRO A 110 3.00 24.56 -10.51
N LYS A 111 4.03 24.78 -11.29
CA LYS A 111 4.00 24.67 -12.76
C LYS A 111 4.29 23.25 -13.26
N LYS A 112 4.81 22.39 -12.39
CA LYS A 112 5.07 20.99 -12.71
C LYS A 112 3.88 20.10 -12.35
N PRO A 113 3.63 19.02 -13.09
CA PRO A 113 2.75 17.97 -12.63
C PRO A 113 3.33 17.31 -11.38
N PHE A 114 2.49 16.63 -10.61
CA PHE A 114 2.93 15.90 -9.43
C PHE A 114 2.59 14.42 -9.51
N PHE A 115 3.44 13.60 -8.89
CA PHE A 115 3.17 12.21 -8.56
C PHE A 115 3.25 12.03 -7.04
N ILE A 116 2.17 11.60 -6.44
CA ILE A 116 2.08 11.41 -4.98
C ILE A 116 1.79 9.95 -4.68
N MET A 117 2.57 9.34 -3.79
CA MET A 117 2.30 8.02 -3.25
C MET A 117 2.09 8.13 -1.74
N VAL A 118 0.99 7.55 -1.24
CA VAL A 118 0.62 7.59 0.17
C VAL A 118 0.48 6.17 0.69
N GLY A 119 1.36 5.77 1.58
CA GLY A 119 1.32 4.48 2.26
C GLY A 119 0.72 4.62 3.66
N MET A 120 -0.60 4.53 3.79
CA MET A 120 -1.26 4.53 5.09
C MET A 120 -1.02 3.19 5.80
N ASN A 121 -0.58 3.23 7.07
CA ASN A 121 -0.34 1.99 7.82
C ASN A 121 -1.64 1.25 8.17
N PRO A 122 -2.69 1.89 8.72
CA PRO A 122 -3.96 1.22 8.92
C PRO A 122 -4.56 0.73 7.58
N PRO A 123 -5.26 -0.41 7.57
CA PRO A 123 -5.65 -1.26 8.69
C PRO A 123 -4.66 -2.41 9.01
N HIS A 124 -3.37 -2.27 8.69
CA HIS A 124 -2.35 -3.25 9.11
C HIS A 124 -2.42 -3.48 10.64
N SER A 125 -2.07 -4.67 11.09
CA SER A 125 -1.97 -4.93 12.54
C SER A 125 -0.98 -3.98 13.23
N PRO A 126 -1.17 -3.62 14.52
CA PRO A 126 -2.18 -4.13 15.44
C PRO A 126 -3.58 -3.53 15.21
N TYR A 127 -4.61 -4.29 15.54
CA TYR A 127 -6.03 -3.89 15.59
C TYR A 127 -6.70 -4.59 16.78
N ARG A 128 -6.24 -4.32 18.01
CA ARG A 128 -6.63 -5.06 19.24
C ARG A 128 -7.30 -4.18 20.29
N SER A 129 -7.13 -2.88 20.19
CA SER A 129 -7.59 -1.93 21.20
C SER A 129 -7.89 -0.57 20.59
N LEU A 130 -8.37 0.34 21.43
CA LEU A 130 -8.53 1.75 21.05
C LEU A 130 -7.22 2.48 20.83
N ASP A 131 -6.07 1.87 21.11
CA ASP A 131 -4.77 2.45 20.75
C ASP A 131 -4.49 2.30 19.24
N ASP A 132 -5.20 1.39 18.58
CA ASP A 132 -4.97 1.04 17.17
C ASP A 132 -5.93 1.75 16.21
N CYS A 133 -7.00 2.39 16.71
CA CYS A 133 -7.99 3.08 15.88
C CYS A 133 -8.59 4.29 16.60
N MET A 134 -9.31 5.13 15.86
CA MET A 134 -10.03 6.25 16.47
C MET A 134 -11.30 5.78 17.16
N GLU A 135 -11.55 6.25 18.38
CA GLU A 135 -12.72 5.85 19.19
C GLU A 135 -14.04 6.17 18.47
N GLN A 136 -14.13 7.30 17.78
CA GLN A 136 -15.32 7.68 17.01
C GLN A 136 -15.66 6.64 15.94
N ASP A 137 -14.65 6.02 15.32
CA ASP A 137 -14.85 5.00 14.28
C ASP A 137 -15.18 3.65 14.90
N PHE A 138 -14.53 3.31 16.02
CA PHE A 138 -14.86 2.10 16.78
C PHE A 138 -16.31 2.09 17.28
N ASN A 139 -16.84 3.25 17.67
CA ASN A 139 -18.22 3.40 18.12
C ASN A 139 -19.27 3.02 17.06
N LEU A 140 -18.91 2.98 15.78
CA LEU A 140 -19.78 2.49 14.71
C LEU A 140 -19.94 0.96 14.73
N TYR A 141 -18.99 0.24 15.31
CA TYR A 141 -18.90 -1.22 15.24
C TYR A 141 -18.98 -1.93 16.58
N LYS A 142 -18.80 -1.23 17.71
CA LYS A 142 -18.67 -1.83 19.05
C LYS A 142 -19.85 -2.73 19.44
N ASP A 143 -21.06 -2.35 19.06
CA ASP A 143 -22.31 -3.04 19.41
C ASP A 143 -22.84 -3.92 18.26
N GLN A 144 -22.12 -3.99 17.12
CA GLN A 144 -22.51 -4.82 15.98
C GLN A 144 -22.26 -6.31 16.31
N PRO A 145 -23.20 -7.22 15.98
CA PRO A 145 -22.94 -8.65 16.07
C PRO A 145 -21.75 -9.05 15.19
N LEU A 146 -20.88 -9.95 15.67
CA LEU A 146 -19.72 -10.41 14.90
C LEU A 146 -20.11 -11.00 13.54
N ASP A 147 -21.20 -11.76 13.48
CA ASP A 147 -21.69 -12.38 12.24
C ASP A 147 -22.16 -11.34 11.21
N SER A 148 -22.53 -10.11 11.64
CA SER A 148 -22.85 -9.02 10.72
C SER A 148 -21.62 -8.33 10.16
N LEU A 149 -20.46 -8.49 10.78
CA LEU A 149 -19.17 -7.96 10.36
C LEU A 149 -18.36 -9.00 9.59
N LEU A 150 -18.40 -10.25 10.03
CA LEU A 150 -17.70 -11.39 9.40
C LEU A 150 -18.60 -12.05 8.35
N ILE A 151 -18.98 -11.30 7.32
CA ILE A 151 -20.00 -11.69 6.32
C ILE A 151 -19.52 -12.72 5.29
N ARG A 152 -18.24 -13.03 5.23
CA ARG A 152 -17.73 -14.04 4.29
C ARG A 152 -18.23 -15.43 4.69
N PRO A 153 -18.68 -16.28 3.74
CA PRO A 153 -19.23 -17.59 4.05
C PRO A 153 -18.26 -18.54 4.78
N ASN A 154 -16.97 -18.29 4.66
CA ASN A 154 -15.88 -19.06 5.24
C ASN A 154 -15.25 -18.38 6.47
N ALA A 155 -15.86 -17.32 7.00
CA ALA A 155 -15.42 -16.69 8.22
C ALA A 155 -15.99 -17.44 9.44
N ASP A 156 -15.18 -17.51 10.50
CA ASP A 156 -15.55 -18.15 11.76
C ASP A 156 -15.49 -17.14 12.90
N SER A 157 -16.68 -16.73 13.37
CA SER A 157 -16.84 -15.80 14.49
C SER A 157 -16.42 -16.37 15.85
N LYS A 158 -16.11 -17.68 15.92
CA LYS A 158 -15.63 -18.36 17.14
C LYS A 158 -14.11 -18.32 17.28
N MET A 159 -13.38 -17.86 16.27
CA MET A 159 -11.93 -17.71 16.38
C MET A 159 -11.58 -16.68 17.47
N ALA A 160 -10.50 -16.94 18.21
CA ALA A 160 -10.06 -16.07 19.31
C ALA A 160 -9.83 -14.60 18.90
N LYS A 161 -9.45 -14.38 17.64
CA LYS A 161 -9.23 -13.04 17.07
C LYS A 161 -10.49 -12.36 16.53
N ALA A 162 -11.68 -13.00 16.58
CA ALA A 162 -12.89 -12.48 15.94
C ALA A 162 -13.29 -11.08 16.45
N GLU A 163 -13.10 -10.81 17.75
CA GLU A 163 -13.37 -9.49 18.34
C GLU A 163 -12.51 -8.37 17.72
N SER A 164 -11.36 -8.70 17.18
CA SER A 164 -10.47 -7.74 16.51
C SER A 164 -11.08 -7.12 15.25
N VAL A 165 -12.11 -7.74 14.68
CA VAL A 165 -12.78 -7.23 13.47
C VAL A 165 -13.36 -5.83 13.68
N ARG A 166 -13.81 -5.49 14.88
CA ARG A 166 -14.36 -4.15 15.19
C ARG A 166 -13.30 -3.06 15.08
N TYR A 167 -12.11 -3.33 15.59
CA TYR A 167 -10.97 -2.42 15.51
C TYR A 167 -10.44 -2.33 14.07
N TYR A 168 -10.43 -3.46 13.36
CA TYR A 168 -10.04 -3.49 11.94
C TYR A 168 -10.98 -2.62 11.09
N PHE A 169 -12.30 -2.77 11.21
CA PHE A 169 -13.26 -1.93 10.49
C PHE A 169 -13.20 -0.47 10.90
N ALA A 170 -12.96 -0.18 12.18
CA ALA A 170 -12.72 1.18 12.64
C ALA A 170 -11.49 1.80 11.95
N SER A 171 -10.42 1.03 11.81
CA SER A 171 -9.21 1.47 11.08
C SER A 171 -9.49 1.70 9.60
N VAL A 172 -10.25 0.81 8.94
CA VAL A 172 -10.69 1.00 7.54
C VAL A 172 -11.51 2.29 7.39
N THR A 173 -12.45 2.55 8.32
CA THR A 173 -13.23 3.80 8.33
C THR A 173 -12.34 5.04 8.49
N GLY A 174 -11.31 4.94 9.33
CA GLY A 174 -10.32 6.01 9.49
C GLY A 174 -9.56 6.32 8.20
N VAL A 175 -9.13 5.28 7.47
CA VAL A 175 -8.47 5.41 6.16
C VAL A 175 -9.42 6.01 5.13
N ASP A 176 -10.67 5.55 5.07
CA ASP A 176 -11.68 6.08 4.15
C ASP A 176 -11.92 7.58 4.37
N ARG A 177 -12.02 8.01 5.63
CA ARG A 177 -12.16 9.42 5.99
C ARG A 177 -10.93 10.23 5.57
N ALA A 178 -9.72 9.74 5.85
CA ALA A 178 -8.48 10.42 5.47
C ALA A 178 -8.35 10.54 3.94
N PHE A 179 -8.73 9.49 3.22
CA PHE A 179 -8.79 9.51 1.76
C PHE A 179 -9.82 10.50 1.24
N GLY A 180 -11.02 10.55 1.85
CA GLY A 180 -12.08 11.53 1.55
C GLY A 180 -11.58 12.98 1.69
N GLN A 181 -10.83 13.28 2.75
CA GLN A 181 -10.24 14.62 2.96
C GLN A 181 -9.26 15.01 1.83
N ILE A 182 -8.47 14.08 1.33
CA ILE A 182 -7.56 14.31 0.19
C ILE A 182 -8.37 14.59 -1.08
N LEU A 183 -9.45 13.84 -1.33
CA LEU A 183 -10.34 14.07 -2.48
C LEU A 183 -11.02 15.44 -2.43
N ASP A 184 -11.48 15.84 -1.25
CA ASP A 184 -12.08 17.16 -1.02
C ASP A 184 -11.07 18.28 -1.28
N ALA A 185 -9.83 18.13 -0.80
CA ALA A 185 -8.77 19.10 -1.06
C ALA A 185 -8.44 19.23 -2.55
N LEU A 186 -8.37 18.11 -3.29
CA LEU A 186 -8.18 18.15 -4.74
C LEU A 186 -9.29 18.95 -5.43
N LYS A 187 -10.54 18.75 -5.01
CA LYS A 187 -11.70 19.47 -5.54
C LYS A 187 -11.67 20.95 -5.18
N GLU A 188 -11.40 21.30 -3.92
CA GLU A 188 -11.29 22.70 -3.44
C GLU A 188 -10.19 23.47 -4.16
N LEU A 189 -9.09 22.80 -4.51
CA LEU A 189 -7.96 23.39 -5.24
C LEU A 189 -8.17 23.39 -6.76
N GLY A 190 -9.28 22.84 -7.27
CA GLY A 190 -9.55 22.74 -8.71
C GLY A 190 -8.61 21.76 -9.45
N LEU A 191 -7.98 20.84 -8.73
CA LEU A 191 -7.03 19.84 -9.27
C LEU A 191 -7.70 18.54 -9.66
N ASP A 192 -8.90 18.27 -9.19
CA ASP A 192 -9.60 16.99 -9.26
C ASP A 192 -9.86 16.49 -10.69
N LYS A 193 -10.11 17.41 -11.65
CA LYS A 193 -10.37 17.06 -13.06
C LYS A 193 -9.11 16.65 -13.85
N ASN A 194 -7.95 17.08 -13.37
CA ASN A 194 -6.67 16.79 -14.03
C ASN A 194 -5.75 15.93 -13.13
N THR A 195 -6.33 15.20 -12.19
CA THR A 195 -5.62 14.28 -11.32
C THR A 195 -6.21 12.87 -11.46
N ILE A 196 -5.35 11.93 -11.81
CA ILE A 196 -5.67 10.51 -11.73
C ILE A 196 -5.50 10.08 -10.28
N VAL A 197 -6.58 9.62 -9.67
CA VAL A 197 -6.56 9.10 -8.30
C VAL A 197 -6.68 7.59 -8.35
N VAL A 198 -5.74 6.90 -7.69
CA VAL A 198 -5.74 5.44 -7.57
C VAL A 198 -5.80 5.07 -6.10
N PHE A 199 -6.70 4.15 -5.75
CA PHE A 199 -6.78 3.56 -4.42
C PHE A 199 -6.56 2.06 -4.54
N SER A 200 -5.63 1.53 -3.75
CA SER A 200 -5.32 0.09 -3.71
C SER A 200 -4.75 -0.29 -2.35
N SER A 201 -4.36 -1.56 -2.22
CA SER A 201 -3.63 -2.09 -1.08
C SER A 201 -2.51 -3.01 -1.56
N ASP A 202 -1.49 -3.21 -0.75
CA ASP A 202 -0.36 -4.12 -1.01
C ASP A 202 -0.76 -5.60 -0.84
N HIS A 203 -1.67 -5.90 0.09
CA HIS A 203 -2.24 -7.22 0.35
C HIS A 203 -3.60 -7.09 1.02
N GLY A 204 -4.34 -8.18 1.11
CA GLY A 204 -5.58 -8.29 1.86
C GLY A 204 -5.37 -8.74 3.30
N GLU A 205 -6.48 -9.17 3.93
CA GLU A 205 -6.53 -9.67 5.30
C GLU A 205 -7.51 -10.83 5.40
N THR A 206 -7.08 -11.97 5.94
CA THR A 206 -7.93 -13.16 6.10
C THR A 206 -9.06 -12.96 7.07
N MET A 207 -8.86 -12.19 8.12
CA MET A 207 -9.83 -11.83 9.15
C MET A 207 -10.84 -12.96 9.46
N CYS A 208 -10.40 -13.97 10.18
CA CYS A 208 -11.18 -15.15 10.57
C CYS A 208 -11.68 -16.04 9.42
N SER A 209 -11.30 -15.79 8.17
CA SER A 209 -11.61 -16.69 7.05
C SER A 209 -10.61 -17.83 6.97
N GLN A 210 -11.01 -18.94 6.33
CA GLN A 210 -10.14 -20.09 6.02
C GLN A 210 -9.57 -20.82 7.25
N HIS A 211 -10.11 -20.60 8.44
CA HIS A 211 -9.63 -21.16 9.72
C HIS A 211 -8.11 -20.99 9.93
N THR A 212 -7.55 -19.88 9.48
CA THR A 212 -6.13 -19.55 9.63
C THR A 212 -5.92 -18.31 10.49
N ASP A 213 -4.85 -18.34 11.30
CA ASP A 213 -4.38 -17.18 12.04
C ASP A 213 -3.39 -16.32 11.24
N ASP A 214 -2.89 -16.83 10.10
CA ASP A 214 -2.05 -16.03 9.21
C ASP A 214 -2.90 -14.95 8.51
N PRO A 215 -2.60 -13.67 8.73
CA PRO A 215 -3.45 -12.61 8.20
C PRO A 215 -3.33 -12.46 6.67
N LYS A 216 -2.18 -12.71 6.08
CA LYS A 216 -1.87 -12.28 4.71
C LYS A 216 -0.92 -13.17 3.89
N ASN A 217 -0.13 -14.04 4.54
CA ASN A 217 0.89 -14.85 3.84
C ASN A 217 0.28 -16.16 3.32
N SER A 218 -0.76 -16.09 2.54
CA SER A 218 -1.51 -17.24 2.08
C SER A 218 -1.94 -17.09 0.61
N PRO A 219 -2.22 -18.21 -0.09
CA PRO A 219 -2.76 -18.18 -1.45
C PRO A 219 -4.26 -17.89 -1.50
N PHE A 220 -4.89 -17.60 -0.38
CA PHE A 220 -6.33 -17.36 -0.32
C PHE A 220 -6.72 -16.01 -0.94
N SER A 221 -7.93 -15.95 -1.47
CA SER A 221 -8.44 -14.72 -2.09
C SER A 221 -8.46 -13.55 -1.13
N GLU A 222 -8.73 -13.80 0.13
CA GLU A 222 -8.76 -12.79 1.18
C GLU A 222 -7.40 -12.11 1.40
N SER A 223 -6.31 -12.82 1.13
CA SER A 223 -4.95 -12.29 1.21
C SER A 223 -4.51 -11.64 -0.10
N MET A 224 -4.94 -12.16 -1.24
CA MET A 224 -4.40 -11.77 -2.56
C MET A 224 -5.27 -10.77 -3.32
N ASN A 225 -6.59 -10.80 -3.14
CA ASN A 225 -7.48 -9.89 -3.84
C ASN A 225 -7.61 -8.59 -3.04
N VAL A 226 -7.16 -7.51 -3.64
CA VAL A 226 -7.24 -6.16 -3.08
C VAL A 226 -8.08 -5.26 -3.98
N PRO A 227 -8.70 -4.19 -3.45
CA PRO A 227 -9.37 -3.22 -4.28
C PRO A 227 -8.36 -2.53 -5.21
N PHE A 228 -8.81 -2.20 -6.43
CA PHE A 228 -8.08 -1.33 -7.33
C PHE A 228 -9.08 -0.38 -7.98
N LEU A 229 -9.13 0.85 -7.48
CA LEU A 229 -10.05 1.86 -7.95
C LEU A 229 -9.27 2.97 -8.68
N VAL A 230 -9.75 3.38 -9.84
CA VAL A 230 -9.18 4.49 -10.60
C VAL A 230 -10.26 5.52 -10.86
N ARG A 231 -9.97 6.76 -10.52
CA ARG A 231 -10.82 7.91 -10.79
C ARG A 231 -10.05 8.92 -11.64
N PHE A 232 -10.60 9.25 -12.80
CA PHE A 232 -10.14 10.34 -13.65
C PHE A 232 -11.37 10.98 -14.31
N PRO A 233 -11.94 12.03 -13.69
CA PRO A 233 -13.18 12.64 -14.15
C PRO A 233 -13.11 13.05 -15.62
N ASP A 234 -14.25 12.92 -16.30
CA ASP A 234 -14.40 13.25 -17.73
C ASP A 234 -13.58 12.37 -18.70
N LYS A 235 -12.69 11.50 -18.20
CA LYS A 235 -11.82 10.62 -19.00
C LYS A 235 -12.16 9.15 -18.84
N ILE A 236 -12.43 8.71 -17.60
CA ILE A 236 -12.79 7.33 -17.27
C ILE A 236 -14.23 7.31 -16.80
N GLN A 237 -15.08 6.53 -17.50
CA GLN A 237 -16.49 6.37 -17.11
C GLN A 237 -16.60 5.40 -15.92
N PRO A 238 -17.48 5.68 -14.94
CA PRO A 238 -17.72 4.77 -13.82
C PRO A 238 -18.23 3.41 -14.30
N ARG A 239 -17.55 2.33 -13.88
CA ARG A 239 -17.96 0.95 -14.12
C ARG A 239 -17.27 0.01 -13.15
N LEU A 240 -17.79 -1.19 -13.04
CA LEU A 240 -17.06 -2.34 -12.53
C LEU A 240 -16.37 -3.06 -13.69
N ASP A 241 -15.18 -3.56 -13.45
CA ASP A 241 -14.39 -4.26 -14.46
C ASP A 241 -13.79 -5.53 -13.83
N ASP A 242 -13.80 -6.62 -14.59
CA ASP A 242 -13.29 -7.92 -14.19
C ASP A 242 -11.82 -8.16 -14.60
N LEU A 243 -11.13 -7.12 -15.03
CA LEU A 243 -9.73 -7.19 -15.40
C LEU A 243 -8.90 -7.72 -14.24
N MET A 244 -8.22 -8.84 -14.47
CA MET A 244 -7.32 -9.42 -13.47
C MET A 244 -5.96 -8.73 -13.51
N LEU A 245 -5.89 -7.56 -12.88
CA LEU A 245 -4.67 -6.78 -12.76
C LEU A 245 -3.76 -7.41 -11.70
N SER A 246 -2.50 -7.60 -12.02
CA SER A 246 -1.48 -8.12 -11.09
C SER A 246 -0.46 -7.05 -10.73
N SER A 247 0.29 -7.26 -9.65
CA SER A 247 1.26 -6.26 -9.16
C SER A 247 2.27 -5.79 -10.23
N PRO A 248 2.83 -6.66 -11.10
CA PRO A 248 3.71 -6.21 -12.18
C PRO A 248 3.04 -5.26 -13.19
N ASP A 249 1.70 -5.34 -13.35
CA ASP A 249 0.96 -4.54 -14.32
C ASP A 249 0.68 -3.12 -13.82
N ILE A 250 0.83 -2.88 -12.51
CA ILE A 250 0.48 -1.58 -11.89
C ILE A 250 1.34 -0.46 -12.45
N MET A 251 2.66 -0.60 -12.42
CA MET A 251 3.58 0.43 -12.91
C MET A 251 3.32 0.80 -14.38
N PRO A 252 3.34 -0.14 -15.35
CA PRO A 252 3.13 0.21 -16.76
C PRO A 252 1.72 0.77 -17.00
N THR A 253 0.71 0.31 -16.27
CA THR A 253 -0.66 0.83 -16.39
C THR A 253 -0.75 2.27 -15.85
N LEU A 254 -0.13 2.59 -14.70
CA LEU A 254 -0.09 3.96 -14.18
C LEU A 254 0.62 4.92 -15.13
N LEU A 255 1.75 4.51 -15.69
CA LEU A 255 2.47 5.29 -16.69
C LEU A 255 1.61 5.50 -17.96
N GLY A 256 0.93 4.47 -18.41
CA GLY A 256 0.00 4.57 -19.54
C GLY A 256 -1.18 5.50 -19.25
N LEU A 257 -1.78 5.45 -18.07
CA LEU A 257 -2.84 6.37 -17.64
C LEU A 257 -2.37 7.83 -17.62
N ALA A 258 -1.10 8.05 -17.28
CA ALA A 258 -0.48 9.38 -17.26
C ALA A 258 0.01 9.85 -18.64
N GLY A 259 -0.16 9.05 -19.71
CA GLY A 259 0.31 9.38 -21.06
C GLY A 259 1.81 9.16 -21.26
N LEU A 260 2.45 8.35 -20.41
CA LEU A 260 3.89 8.05 -20.43
C LEU A 260 4.19 6.63 -20.92
N SER A 261 3.37 6.08 -21.82
CA SER A 261 3.53 4.71 -22.33
C SER A 261 4.91 4.49 -22.98
N ASP A 262 5.43 5.48 -23.68
CA ASP A 262 6.74 5.41 -24.35
C ASP A 262 7.94 5.46 -23.36
N SER A 263 7.66 5.80 -22.10
CA SER A 263 8.67 5.86 -21.04
C SER A 263 8.68 4.60 -20.16
N ILE A 264 7.86 3.59 -20.48
CA ILE A 264 7.86 2.33 -19.74
C ILE A 264 9.20 1.62 -19.96
N PRO A 265 9.99 1.32 -18.92
CA PRO A 265 11.25 0.64 -19.05
C PRO A 265 11.11 -0.74 -19.73
N ALA A 266 12.01 -1.08 -20.62
CA ALA A 266 11.96 -2.32 -21.42
C ALA A 266 12.05 -3.60 -20.57
N ASN A 267 12.58 -3.51 -19.36
CA ASN A 267 12.71 -4.63 -18.42
C ASN A 267 11.47 -4.85 -17.53
N VAL A 268 10.43 -4.03 -17.66
CA VAL A 268 9.16 -4.21 -16.94
C VAL A 268 8.47 -5.47 -17.45
N GLN A 269 8.11 -6.36 -16.55
CA GLN A 269 7.48 -7.67 -16.88
C GLN A 269 5.96 -7.60 -17.01
N GLY A 270 5.34 -6.55 -16.48
CA GLY A 270 3.89 -6.35 -16.53
C GLY A 270 3.42 -5.72 -17.84
N HIS A 271 2.11 -5.71 -18.01
CA HIS A 271 1.43 -5.15 -19.19
C HIS A 271 0.76 -3.82 -18.87
N ASN A 272 0.75 -2.93 -19.88
CA ASN A 272 0.03 -1.66 -19.81
C ASN A 272 -1.44 -1.87 -20.18
N TYR A 273 -2.33 -1.86 -19.22
CA TYR A 273 -3.77 -1.96 -19.39
C TYR A 273 -4.49 -0.60 -19.41
N ALA A 274 -3.78 0.52 -19.41
CA ALA A 274 -4.37 1.85 -19.43
C ALA A 274 -5.41 2.06 -20.54
N PRO A 275 -5.23 1.57 -21.79
CA PRO A 275 -6.25 1.72 -22.81
C PRO A 275 -7.61 1.14 -22.44
N LEU A 276 -7.66 0.04 -21.64
CA LEU A 276 -8.91 -0.54 -21.18
C LEU A 276 -9.66 0.38 -20.20
N PHE A 277 -8.96 1.21 -19.45
CA PHE A 277 -9.59 2.18 -18.54
C PHE A 277 -10.31 3.29 -19.29
N PHE A 278 -9.74 3.74 -20.41
CA PHE A 278 -10.34 4.77 -21.26
C PHE A 278 -11.42 4.22 -22.19
N ASN A 279 -11.24 2.98 -22.68
CA ASN A 279 -12.16 2.30 -23.57
C ASN A 279 -12.20 0.80 -23.25
N GLU A 280 -13.30 0.32 -22.68
CA GLU A 280 -13.48 -1.10 -22.33
C GLU A 280 -13.34 -2.08 -23.51
N LYS A 281 -13.55 -1.55 -24.74
CA LYS A 281 -13.45 -2.29 -26.01
C LYS A 281 -12.10 -2.12 -26.70
N ALA A 282 -11.09 -1.56 -26.00
CA ALA A 282 -9.75 -1.49 -26.55
C ALA A 282 -9.25 -2.89 -26.93
N ASP A 283 -8.54 -2.97 -28.06
CA ASP A 283 -7.98 -4.24 -28.57
C ASP A 283 -6.73 -4.64 -27.75
N ILE A 284 -7.00 -5.07 -26.52
CA ILE A 284 -5.99 -5.57 -25.59
C ILE A 284 -6.47 -6.90 -25.03
N VAL A 285 -5.61 -7.90 -25.10
CA VAL A 285 -5.88 -9.23 -24.55
C VAL A 285 -5.96 -9.15 -23.04
N ARG A 286 -7.13 -9.48 -22.48
CA ARG A 286 -7.32 -9.60 -21.03
C ARG A 286 -6.63 -10.86 -20.51
N PRO A 287 -5.92 -10.81 -19.40
CA PRO A 287 -5.26 -11.99 -18.83
C PRO A 287 -6.31 -12.99 -18.31
N ALA A 288 -6.08 -14.27 -18.54
CA ALA A 288 -6.91 -15.34 -18.00
C ALA A 288 -6.70 -15.52 -16.47
N GLY A 289 -5.67 -14.94 -15.93
CA GLY A 289 -5.31 -14.97 -14.52
C GLY A 289 -3.96 -14.33 -14.26
N ALA A 290 -3.56 -14.32 -13.00
CA ALA A 290 -2.31 -13.75 -12.51
C ALA A 290 -1.40 -14.83 -11.94
N LEU A 291 -0.13 -14.76 -12.24
CA LEU A 291 0.91 -15.52 -11.53
C LEU A 291 1.21 -14.83 -10.21
N TYR A 292 1.43 -15.61 -9.16
CA TYR A 292 1.91 -15.08 -7.90
C TYR A 292 3.12 -15.84 -7.38
N ILE A 293 3.94 -15.11 -6.64
CA ILE A 293 5.13 -15.61 -5.98
C ILE A 293 5.04 -15.18 -4.53
N GLN A 294 5.07 -16.14 -3.63
CA GLN A 294 5.16 -15.88 -2.21
C GLN A 294 6.46 -16.45 -1.68
N ASN A 295 7.32 -15.57 -1.19
CA ASN A 295 8.52 -15.96 -0.48
C ASN A 295 8.28 -15.64 0.99
N VAL A 296 8.05 -16.68 1.79
CA VAL A 296 7.98 -16.55 3.24
C VAL A 296 9.33 -16.96 3.79
N ASP A 297 10.07 -16.00 4.32
CA ASP A 297 11.23 -16.33 5.14
C ASP A 297 10.69 -16.95 6.43
N GLY A 298 10.92 -18.26 6.56
CA GLY A 298 10.52 -18.97 7.76
C GLY A 298 11.22 -18.37 8.97
N LYS A 299 10.53 -17.44 9.66
CA LYS A 299 11.00 -16.96 10.96
C LYS A 299 11.08 -18.18 11.88
N LYS A 300 12.28 -18.51 12.29
CA LYS A 300 12.50 -19.48 13.35
C LYS A 300 12.18 -18.78 14.67
N ASP A 301 11.39 -19.44 15.52
CA ASP A 301 11.24 -19.01 16.92
C ASP A 301 12.53 -19.26 17.69
N GLU A 302 12.53 -18.91 18.98
CA GLU A 302 13.67 -19.10 19.88
C GLU A 302 14.09 -20.57 19.98
N ASP A 303 13.19 -21.51 19.70
CA ASP A 303 13.41 -22.97 19.67
C ASP A 303 13.84 -23.48 18.29
N GLY A 304 14.02 -22.58 17.31
CA GLY A 304 14.43 -22.92 15.94
C GLY A 304 13.30 -23.48 15.06
N LYS A 305 12.05 -23.45 15.52
CA LYS A 305 10.88 -23.93 14.77
C LYS A 305 10.38 -22.85 13.81
N VAL A 306 10.16 -23.23 12.55
CA VAL A 306 9.60 -22.32 11.53
C VAL A 306 8.15 -22.00 11.87
N ARG A 307 7.82 -20.70 12.05
CA ARG A 307 6.48 -20.18 12.35
C ARG A 307 5.73 -19.65 11.12
N SER A 308 6.01 -20.16 9.94
CA SER A 308 5.17 -19.83 8.79
C SER A 308 4.04 -20.84 8.66
N TYR A 309 2.79 -20.37 8.68
CA TYR A 309 1.63 -21.23 8.42
C TYR A 309 1.61 -21.73 6.96
N PHE A 310 2.17 -20.96 6.05
CA PHE A 310 2.25 -21.29 4.64
C PHE A 310 3.70 -21.19 4.16
N PRO A 311 4.26 -22.26 3.59
CA PRO A 311 5.61 -22.24 3.02
C PRO A 311 5.65 -21.37 1.76
N SER A 312 6.85 -21.04 1.31
CA SER A 312 7.04 -20.35 0.04
C SER A 312 6.33 -21.07 -1.08
N SER A 313 5.67 -20.32 -1.94
CA SER A 313 4.83 -20.88 -3.00
C SER A 313 4.97 -20.13 -4.32
N ARG A 314 4.62 -20.83 -5.39
CA ARG A 314 4.39 -20.31 -6.73
C ARG A 314 2.99 -20.71 -7.14
N GLY A 315 2.26 -19.83 -7.80
CA GLY A 315 0.89 -20.18 -8.14
C GLY A 315 0.31 -19.36 -9.27
N PHE A 316 -0.91 -19.73 -9.58
CA PHE A 316 -1.73 -19.08 -10.58
C PHE A 316 -3.12 -18.84 -10.00
N LYS A 317 -3.60 -17.61 -10.13
CA LYS A 317 -4.94 -17.21 -9.74
C LYS A 317 -5.75 -16.83 -10.98
N SER A 318 -6.85 -17.53 -11.20
CA SER A 318 -7.86 -17.17 -12.18
C SER A 318 -9.12 -16.62 -11.50
N ALA A 319 -10.10 -16.21 -12.28
CA ALA A 319 -11.40 -15.78 -11.75
C ALA A 319 -12.07 -16.85 -10.87
N ARG A 320 -11.86 -18.15 -11.19
CA ARG A 320 -12.52 -19.27 -10.49
C ARG A 320 -11.59 -20.08 -9.60
N TYR A 321 -10.33 -20.26 -9.98
CA TYR A 321 -9.42 -21.19 -9.32
C TYR A 321 -8.15 -20.51 -8.85
N THR A 322 -7.60 -21.03 -7.75
CA THR A 322 -6.26 -20.73 -7.26
C THR A 322 -5.46 -22.03 -7.21
N LEU A 323 -4.33 -22.07 -7.89
CA LEU A 323 -3.34 -23.14 -7.76
C LEU A 323 -2.18 -22.63 -6.94
N ALA A 324 -1.77 -23.36 -5.93
CA ALA A 324 -0.58 -23.10 -5.15
C ALA A 324 0.34 -24.31 -5.16
N LEU A 325 1.56 -24.12 -5.62
CA LEU A 325 2.63 -25.10 -5.53
C LEU A 325 3.58 -24.65 -4.42
N TYR A 326 3.60 -25.42 -3.34
CA TYR A 326 4.50 -25.15 -2.22
C TYR A 326 5.89 -25.66 -2.56
N VAL A 327 6.87 -24.85 -2.21
CA VAL A 327 8.28 -25.20 -2.42
C VAL A 327 8.82 -25.69 -1.10
N ASP A 328 9.13 -26.98 -1.03
CA ASP A 328 9.86 -27.54 0.09
C ASP A 328 11.27 -26.96 0.12
N ARG A 329 11.71 -26.55 1.30
CA ARG A 329 13.07 -26.04 1.54
C ARG A 329 13.98 -27.16 2.01
#